data_9fcd8fe4c655df2bd6049c5e44cb2be3
#
_entry.id   9fcd8fe4c655df2bd6049c5e44cb2be3
#
_cell.length_a   1.000
_cell.length_b   1.000
_cell.length_c   1.000
_cell.angle_alpha   90.00
_cell.angle_beta   90.00
_cell.angle_gamma   90.00
#
_symmetry.space_group_name_H-M   'P 1'
#
loop_
_entity.id
_entity.type
_entity.pdbx_description
1 polymer ?
#
loop_
_entity_poly.entity_id
_entity_poly.type
_entity_poly.pdbx_seq_one_letter_code
_entity_poly.pdbx_strand_id
1 'polypeptide(L)'
;MTPYDEQLVAHMKLREHHMKRRQVTTNKIFRLQKRVKQVTTLVGTLASTVILMAILIYSPLDVDHRLQGLPRVDVLIFVGLLIIMSFIMHKLRECGTMKRFFKRQSAKIRRRYSGELHAGRRWIQFYYKGRDIGPLIPQILYYIDSEHELESVDATIEHIDQTVGRLQKAGVEKFQRYARLTNQVILSSIRSDGKPSSRLMRFVKVPDRPNVWLMASAPDTPKIAELTNSAVAIFTPPTRDGATISSNNVSIVQAPYRLEAVTDLFRDQVHGYLDGMSEEDLATEIVFELTIHSAKLDTWTDHSLAVLDEKGYL
;
A
#
# COMPACT_ATOMS: atom_id res chain seq x y z
N MET A 1 26.99 20.02 -25.30
CA MET A 1 27.40 18.80 -24.57
C MET A 1 28.85 18.46 -24.85
N THR A 2 29.61 18.03 -23.86
CA THR A 2 30.98 17.55 -24.05
C THR A 2 30.98 16.13 -24.64
N PRO A 3 32.07 15.64 -25.27
CA PRO A 3 32.19 14.26 -25.72
C PRO A 3 31.99 13.25 -24.58
N TYR A 4 32.32 13.65 -23.35
CA TYR A 4 32.06 12.85 -22.16
C TYR A 4 30.56 12.74 -21.84
N ASP A 5 29.82 13.84 -21.94
CA ASP A 5 28.37 13.86 -21.77
C ASP A 5 27.65 12.99 -22.79
N GLU A 6 28.11 13.00 -24.04
CA GLU A 6 27.54 12.16 -25.11
C GLU A 6 27.71 10.67 -24.81
N GLN A 7 28.88 10.26 -24.33
CA GLN A 7 29.12 8.87 -23.91
C GLN A 7 28.25 8.49 -22.69
N LEU A 8 28.13 9.40 -21.74
CA LEU A 8 27.30 9.21 -20.56
C LEU A 8 25.82 9.05 -20.93
N VAL A 9 25.32 9.90 -21.81
CA VAL A 9 23.94 9.81 -22.34
C VAL A 9 23.71 8.51 -23.11
N ALA A 10 24.68 8.07 -23.92
CA ALA A 10 24.61 6.78 -24.60
C ALA A 10 24.51 5.61 -23.61
N HIS A 11 25.27 5.64 -22.52
CA HIS A 11 25.17 4.66 -21.43
C HIS A 11 23.81 4.73 -20.70
N MET A 12 23.27 5.92 -20.47
CA MET A 12 21.94 6.10 -19.89
C MET A 12 20.84 5.52 -20.80
N LYS A 13 20.89 5.77 -22.11
CA LYS A 13 19.97 5.19 -23.09
C LYS A 13 20.05 3.66 -23.14
N LEU A 14 21.26 3.10 -23.06
CA LEU A 14 21.46 1.66 -22.97
C LEU A 14 20.84 1.08 -21.70
N ARG A 15 21.06 1.73 -20.56
CA ARG A 15 20.42 1.34 -19.29
C ARG A 15 18.89 1.36 -19.39
N GLU A 16 18.33 2.44 -19.90
CA GLU A 16 16.87 2.58 -20.06
C GLU A 16 16.29 1.47 -20.94
N HIS A 17 16.98 1.12 -22.02
CA HIS A 17 16.61 -0.01 -22.88
C HIS A 17 16.59 -1.34 -22.09
N HIS A 18 17.65 -1.62 -21.30
CA HIS A 18 17.72 -2.83 -20.49
C HIS A 18 16.65 -2.87 -19.39
N MET A 19 16.35 -1.73 -18.77
CA MET A 19 15.32 -1.63 -17.75
C MET A 19 13.91 -1.84 -18.32
N LYS A 20 13.60 -1.23 -19.48
CA LYS A 20 12.33 -1.47 -20.21
C LYS A 20 12.19 -2.95 -20.58
N ARG A 21 13.25 -3.56 -21.11
CA ARG A 21 13.25 -5.00 -21.45
C ARG A 21 13.02 -5.88 -20.23
N ARG A 22 13.67 -5.57 -19.09
CA ARG A 22 13.46 -6.27 -17.82
C ARG A 22 12.02 -6.14 -17.34
N GLN A 23 11.43 -4.95 -17.41
CA GLN A 23 10.05 -4.71 -17.01
C GLN A 23 9.07 -5.52 -17.87
N VAL A 24 9.26 -5.52 -19.21
CA VAL A 24 8.47 -6.34 -20.13
C VAL A 24 8.56 -7.82 -19.78
N THR A 25 9.78 -8.31 -19.51
CA THR A 25 10.03 -9.71 -19.12
C THR A 25 9.36 -10.04 -17.78
N THR A 26 9.45 -9.16 -16.79
CA THR A 26 8.77 -9.32 -15.50
C THR A 26 7.26 -9.39 -15.66
N ASN A 27 6.68 -8.49 -16.45
CA ASN A 27 5.24 -8.50 -16.76
C ASN A 27 4.81 -9.78 -17.50
N LYS A 28 5.65 -10.27 -18.42
CA LYS A 28 5.42 -11.54 -19.14
C LYS A 28 5.42 -12.73 -18.18
N ILE A 29 6.40 -12.80 -17.27
CA ILE A 29 6.46 -13.82 -16.21
C ILE A 29 5.20 -13.78 -15.37
N PHE A 30 4.78 -12.60 -14.91
CA PHE A 30 3.57 -12.42 -14.10
C PHE A 30 2.32 -12.89 -14.83
N ARG A 31 2.15 -12.52 -16.13
CA ARG A 31 1.02 -12.98 -16.96
C ARG A 31 1.03 -14.49 -17.13
N LEU A 32 2.18 -15.11 -17.36
CA LEU A 32 2.30 -16.57 -17.47
C LEU A 32 1.97 -17.27 -16.15
N GLN A 33 2.44 -16.76 -15.04
CA GLN A 33 2.10 -17.30 -13.71
C GLN A 33 0.60 -17.18 -13.41
N LYS A 34 -0.03 -16.05 -13.79
CA LYS A 34 -1.48 -15.85 -13.66
C LYS A 34 -2.26 -16.88 -14.53
N ARG A 35 -1.82 -17.10 -15.78
CA ARG A 35 -2.42 -18.12 -16.67
C ARG A 35 -2.29 -19.53 -16.08
N VAL A 36 -1.10 -19.91 -15.60
CA VAL A 36 -0.89 -21.21 -14.94
C VAL A 36 -1.84 -21.37 -13.77
N LYS A 37 -2.00 -20.33 -12.93
CA LYS A 37 -2.95 -20.35 -11.82
C LYS A 37 -4.40 -20.54 -12.30
N GLN A 38 -4.81 -19.83 -13.35
CA GLN A 38 -6.16 -19.93 -13.91
C GLN A 38 -6.43 -21.33 -14.49
N VAL A 39 -5.50 -21.86 -15.30
CA VAL A 39 -5.62 -23.23 -15.86
C VAL A 39 -5.66 -24.28 -14.76
N THR A 40 -4.82 -24.14 -13.73
CA THR A 40 -4.81 -25.07 -12.60
C THR A 40 -6.15 -25.04 -11.83
N THR A 41 -6.75 -23.86 -11.68
CA THR A 41 -8.08 -23.72 -11.07
C THR A 41 -9.14 -24.37 -11.97
N LEU A 42 -9.13 -24.12 -13.27
CA LEU A 42 -10.10 -24.69 -14.24
C LEU A 42 -10.03 -26.22 -14.26
N VAL A 43 -8.82 -26.79 -14.34
CA VAL A 43 -8.62 -28.25 -14.31
C VAL A 43 -9.13 -28.82 -12.98
N GLY A 44 -8.88 -28.16 -11.87
CA GLY A 44 -9.42 -28.57 -10.57
C GLY A 44 -10.96 -28.56 -10.55
N THR A 45 -11.58 -27.53 -11.14
CA THR A 45 -13.05 -27.45 -11.25
C THR A 45 -13.61 -28.58 -12.11
N LEU A 46 -13.03 -28.78 -13.29
CA LEU A 46 -13.47 -29.86 -14.19
C LEU A 46 -13.33 -31.24 -13.54
N ALA A 47 -12.20 -31.51 -12.89
CA ALA A 47 -11.98 -32.76 -12.17
C ALA A 47 -13.04 -32.99 -11.06
N SER A 48 -13.36 -31.95 -10.30
CA SER A 48 -14.40 -32.00 -9.25
C SER A 48 -15.78 -32.25 -9.85
N THR A 49 -16.09 -31.63 -10.98
CA THR A 49 -17.37 -31.85 -11.69
C THR A 49 -17.48 -33.28 -12.21
N VAL A 50 -16.42 -33.83 -12.78
CA VAL A 50 -16.40 -35.24 -13.27
C VAL A 50 -16.56 -36.21 -12.10
N ILE A 51 -15.87 -35.99 -10.97
CA ILE A 51 -16.02 -36.82 -9.76
C ILE A 51 -17.48 -36.77 -9.25
N LEU A 52 -18.06 -35.57 -9.21
CA LEU A 52 -19.43 -35.38 -8.76
C LEU A 52 -20.44 -36.11 -9.67
N MET A 53 -20.27 -35.98 -10.98
CA MET A 53 -21.08 -36.69 -11.98
C MET A 53 -20.95 -38.23 -11.87
N ALA A 54 -19.72 -38.70 -11.63
CA ALA A 54 -19.49 -40.12 -11.39
C ALA A 54 -20.21 -40.61 -10.12
N ILE A 55 -20.16 -39.84 -9.03
CA ILE A 55 -20.89 -40.16 -7.81
C ILE A 55 -22.40 -40.20 -8.05
N LEU A 56 -22.96 -39.26 -8.82
CA LEU A 56 -24.38 -39.21 -9.15
C LEU A 56 -24.81 -40.41 -10.04
N ILE A 57 -23.98 -40.80 -11.01
CA ILE A 57 -24.27 -41.90 -11.92
C ILE A 57 -24.16 -43.26 -11.21
N TYR A 58 -23.16 -43.41 -10.35
CA TYR A 58 -22.91 -44.70 -9.66
C TYR A 58 -23.52 -44.80 -8.27
N SER A 59 -24.15 -43.73 -7.77
CA SER A 59 -24.88 -43.78 -6.49
C SER A 59 -26.15 -44.60 -6.70
N PRO A 60 -26.40 -45.64 -5.87
CA PRO A 60 -27.66 -46.40 -5.89
C PRO A 60 -28.77 -45.60 -5.18
N LEU A 61 -28.86 -44.29 -5.42
CA LEU A 61 -30.02 -43.52 -5.06
C LEU A 61 -31.15 -43.90 -5.99
N ASP A 62 -31.78 -45.04 -5.69
CA ASP A 62 -33.11 -45.39 -6.16
C ASP A 62 -34.05 -44.33 -5.60
N VAL A 63 -34.13 -43.20 -6.33
CA VAL A 63 -35.08 -42.11 -6.02
C VAL A 63 -36.43 -42.63 -6.46
N ASP A 64 -36.94 -43.54 -5.65
CA ASP A 64 -38.24 -44.15 -5.77
C ASP A 64 -39.30 -43.08 -6.03
N HIS A 65 -40.25 -43.35 -6.89
CA HIS A 65 -41.31 -42.52 -7.46
C HIS A 65 -42.17 -41.67 -6.50
N ARG A 66 -41.81 -41.56 -5.22
CA ARG A 66 -42.55 -40.80 -4.18
C ARG A 66 -42.28 -39.30 -4.16
N LEU A 67 -41.30 -38.78 -4.93
CA LEU A 67 -40.97 -37.37 -4.99
C LEU A 67 -41.48 -36.64 -6.25
N GLN A 68 -42.30 -37.30 -7.06
CA GLN A 68 -42.99 -36.68 -8.20
C GLN A 68 -44.01 -35.66 -7.70
N GLY A 69 -43.63 -34.42 -7.70
CA GLY A 69 -44.51 -33.28 -7.33
C GLY A 69 -43.88 -32.12 -6.59
N LEU A 70 -42.61 -32.20 -6.21
CA LEU A 70 -41.93 -31.12 -5.51
C LEU A 70 -40.76 -30.53 -6.33
N PRO A 71 -41.01 -29.55 -7.20
CA PRO A 71 -39.94 -28.86 -7.97
C PRO A 71 -38.86 -28.20 -7.08
N ARG A 72 -39.16 -28.04 -5.75
CA ARG A 72 -38.23 -27.51 -4.78
C ARG A 72 -37.15 -28.49 -4.31
N VAL A 73 -37.36 -29.80 -4.45
CA VAL A 73 -36.40 -30.83 -4.00
C VAL A 73 -35.23 -30.90 -4.98
N ASP A 74 -35.48 -30.83 -6.28
CA ASP A 74 -34.41 -30.81 -7.31
C ASP A 74 -33.52 -29.58 -7.13
N VAL A 75 -34.10 -28.42 -6.83
CA VAL A 75 -33.37 -27.18 -6.57
C VAL A 75 -32.52 -27.31 -5.28
N LEU A 76 -33.05 -27.91 -4.22
CA LEU A 76 -32.29 -28.12 -2.97
C LEU A 76 -31.14 -29.11 -3.17
N ILE A 77 -31.36 -30.20 -3.94
CA ILE A 77 -30.29 -31.14 -4.30
C ILE A 77 -29.23 -30.44 -5.14
N PHE A 78 -29.61 -29.62 -6.14
CA PHE A 78 -28.68 -28.86 -6.95
C PHE A 78 -27.87 -27.84 -6.16
N VAL A 79 -28.51 -27.10 -5.26
CA VAL A 79 -27.81 -26.16 -4.36
C VAL A 79 -26.88 -26.90 -3.40
N GLY A 80 -27.31 -27.99 -2.81
CA GLY A 80 -26.48 -28.87 -1.98
C GLY A 80 -25.22 -29.34 -2.70
N LEU A 81 -25.38 -29.78 -3.98
CA LEU A 81 -24.27 -30.19 -4.83
C LEU A 81 -23.32 -29.06 -5.18
N LEU A 82 -23.82 -27.84 -5.40
CA LEU A 82 -22.98 -26.64 -5.59
C LEU A 82 -22.16 -26.30 -4.34
N ILE A 83 -22.75 -26.42 -3.16
CA ILE A 83 -22.06 -26.18 -1.89
C ILE A 83 -20.96 -27.24 -1.66
N ILE A 84 -21.25 -28.53 -1.89
CA ILE A 84 -20.27 -29.60 -1.80
C ILE A 84 -19.13 -29.39 -2.81
N MET A 85 -19.44 -29.02 -4.05
CA MET A 85 -18.45 -28.72 -5.08
C MET A 85 -17.57 -27.52 -4.69
N SER A 86 -18.15 -26.48 -4.11
CA SER A 86 -17.42 -25.32 -3.58
C SER A 86 -16.46 -25.72 -2.46
N PHE A 87 -16.92 -26.57 -1.56
CA PHE A 87 -16.09 -27.08 -0.46
C PHE A 87 -14.95 -27.99 -0.95
N ILE A 88 -15.22 -28.90 -1.88
CA ILE A 88 -14.20 -29.74 -2.53
C ILE A 88 -13.17 -28.86 -3.25
N MET A 89 -13.62 -27.85 -3.98
CA MET A 89 -12.72 -26.86 -4.63
C MET A 89 -11.87 -26.09 -3.64
N HIS A 90 -12.43 -25.68 -2.52
CA HIS A 90 -11.67 -25.04 -1.47
C HIS A 90 -10.58 -25.98 -0.91
N LYS A 91 -10.92 -27.23 -0.62
CA LYS A 91 -9.99 -28.25 -0.13
C LYS A 91 -8.92 -28.61 -1.15
N LEU A 92 -9.27 -28.74 -2.45
CA LEU A 92 -8.31 -28.97 -3.53
C LEU A 92 -7.35 -27.79 -3.68
N ARG A 93 -7.83 -26.56 -3.50
CA ARG A 93 -7.02 -25.34 -3.56
C ARG A 93 -6.01 -25.26 -2.40
N GLU A 94 -6.37 -25.79 -1.24
CA GLU A 94 -5.48 -25.91 -0.08
C GLU A 94 -4.56 -27.13 -0.15
N CYS A 95 -4.85 -28.09 -1.02
CA CYS A 95 -4.09 -29.32 -1.16
C CYS A 95 -2.61 -29.02 -1.47
N GLY A 96 -1.72 -29.57 -0.65
CA GLY A 96 -0.28 -29.36 -0.77
C GLY A 96 0.30 -29.79 -2.13
N THR A 97 -0.37 -30.71 -2.84
CA THR A 97 0.00 -31.18 -4.18
C THR A 97 -0.20 -30.08 -5.23
N MET A 98 -1.34 -29.37 -5.21
CA MET A 98 -1.61 -28.24 -6.12
C MET A 98 -0.69 -27.07 -5.86
N LYS A 99 -0.42 -26.75 -4.59
CA LYS A 99 0.56 -25.72 -4.21
C LYS A 99 1.96 -26.09 -4.70
N ARG A 100 2.37 -27.36 -4.56
CA ARG A 100 3.68 -27.86 -5.07
C ARG A 100 3.75 -27.82 -6.58
N PHE A 101 2.70 -28.24 -7.28
CA PHE A 101 2.63 -28.16 -8.75
C PHE A 101 2.77 -26.70 -9.23
N PHE A 102 1.98 -25.77 -8.68
CA PHE A 102 2.06 -24.34 -9.02
C PHE A 102 3.46 -23.77 -8.73
N LYS A 103 4.05 -24.10 -7.58
CA LYS A 103 5.41 -23.69 -7.22
C LYS A 103 6.46 -24.20 -8.23
N ARG A 104 6.34 -25.47 -8.66
CA ARG A 104 7.23 -26.07 -9.68
C ARG A 104 7.09 -25.37 -11.03
N GLN A 105 5.87 -25.13 -11.51
CA GLN A 105 5.64 -24.44 -12.79
C GLN A 105 6.11 -22.99 -12.74
N SER A 106 5.85 -22.29 -11.66
CA SER A 106 6.33 -20.91 -11.47
C SER A 106 7.87 -20.85 -11.43
N ALA A 107 8.53 -21.82 -10.80
CA ALA A 107 9.99 -21.92 -10.80
C ALA A 107 10.55 -22.22 -12.21
N LYS A 108 9.89 -23.09 -12.98
CA LYS A 108 10.27 -23.38 -14.38
C LYS A 108 10.17 -22.13 -15.26
N ILE A 109 9.08 -21.37 -15.12
CA ILE A 109 8.90 -20.09 -15.83
C ILE A 109 10.03 -19.12 -15.44
N ARG A 110 10.30 -18.92 -14.16
CA ARG A 110 11.38 -18.02 -13.69
C ARG A 110 12.76 -18.46 -14.23
N ARG A 111 13.06 -19.76 -14.22
CA ARG A 111 14.34 -20.26 -14.75
C ARG A 111 14.50 -19.98 -16.25
N ARG A 112 13.42 -20.12 -17.04
CA ARG A 112 13.44 -19.83 -18.48
C ARG A 112 13.82 -18.39 -18.80
N TYR A 113 13.44 -17.44 -17.94
CA TYR A 113 13.70 -16.00 -18.11
C TYR A 113 14.82 -15.48 -17.20
N SER A 114 15.54 -16.36 -16.51
CA SER A 114 16.57 -15.94 -15.53
C SER A 114 17.72 -15.14 -16.18
N GLY A 115 18.13 -15.50 -17.41
CA GLY A 115 19.19 -14.79 -18.13
C GLY A 115 18.83 -13.33 -18.40
N GLU A 116 17.61 -13.06 -18.88
CA GLU A 116 17.13 -11.69 -19.15
C GLU A 116 16.97 -10.87 -17.86
N LEU A 117 16.50 -11.50 -16.78
CA LEU A 117 16.40 -10.83 -15.47
C LEU A 117 17.77 -10.51 -14.87
N HIS A 118 18.75 -11.40 -15.05
CA HIS A 118 20.12 -11.17 -14.59
C HIS A 118 20.84 -10.09 -15.40
N ALA A 119 20.67 -10.07 -16.73
CA ALA A 119 21.22 -9.02 -17.57
C ALA A 119 20.73 -7.63 -17.14
N GLY A 120 19.44 -7.49 -16.79
CA GLY A 120 18.89 -6.24 -16.28
C GLY A 120 19.29 -5.89 -14.85
N ARG A 121 19.78 -6.84 -14.04
CA ARG A 121 20.13 -6.58 -12.64
C ARG A 121 21.33 -5.67 -12.48
N ARG A 122 22.28 -5.74 -13.40
CA ARG A 122 23.51 -4.89 -13.41
C ARG A 122 23.19 -3.42 -13.63
N TRP A 123 22.02 -3.10 -14.17
CA TRP A 123 21.59 -1.76 -14.55
C TRP A 123 20.61 -1.10 -13.56
N ILE A 124 20.38 -1.71 -12.40
CA ILE A 124 19.45 -1.15 -11.39
C ILE A 124 20.00 0.14 -10.81
N GLN A 125 21.30 0.14 -10.48
CA GLN A 125 22.03 1.29 -9.95
C GLN A 125 22.87 1.91 -11.06
N PHE A 126 22.96 3.22 -11.09
CA PHE A 126 23.80 3.96 -12.02
C PHE A 126 24.41 5.14 -11.29
N TYR A 127 25.69 5.03 -10.99
CA TYR A 127 26.40 6.04 -10.23
C TYR A 127 27.05 7.08 -11.13
N TYR A 128 26.85 8.34 -10.79
CA TYR A 128 27.50 9.50 -11.38
C TYR A 128 27.99 10.42 -10.27
N LYS A 129 29.28 10.76 -10.26
CA LYS A 129 29.92 11.58 -9.22
C LYS A 129 29.59 11.09 -7.79
N GLY A 130 29.56 9.77 -7.57
CA GLY A 130 29.28 9.16 -6.26
C GLY A 130 27.80 9.05 -5.87
N ARG A 131 26.88 9.61 -6.68
CA ARG A 131 25.44 9.56 -6.44
C ARG A 131 24.76 8.52 -7.36
N ASP A 132 23.83 7.72 -6.83
CA ASP A 132 22.97 6.89 -7.68
C ASP A 132 21.91 7.75 -8.36
N ILE A 133 22.12 8.05 -9.63
CA ILE A 133 21.19 8.78 -10.49
C ILE A 133 20.26 7.86 -11.28
N GLY A 134 20.33 6.56 -11.04
CA GLY A 134 19.53 5.56 -11.74
C GLY A 134 18.03 5.89 -11.81
N PRO A 135 17.38 6.31 -10.73
CA PRO A 135 15.99 6.73 -10.72
C PRO A 135 15.69 7.98 -11.57
N LEU A 136 16.68 8.86 -11.74
CA LEU A 136 16.54 10.14 -12.45
C LEU A 136 16.77 10.02 -13.96
N ILE A 137 17.35 8.91 -14.44
CA ILE A 137 17.73 8.76 -15.86
C ILE A 137 16.56 9.02 -16.82
N PRO A 138 15.32 8.54 -16.60
CA PRO A 138 14.22 8.85 -17.51
C PRO A 138 13.97 10.36 -17.65
N GLN A 139 14.05 11.11 -16.54
CA GLN A 139 13.89 12.55 -16.50
C GLN A 139 15.07 13.25 -17.20
N ILE A 140 16.31 12.82 -16.91
CA ILE A 140 17.51 13.36 -17.53
C ILE A 140 17.43 13.20 -19.06
N LEU A 141 17.10 12.01 -19.54
CA LEU A 141 16.95 11.75 -20.97
C LEU A 141 15.81 12.56 -21.59
N TYR A 142 14.70 12.73 -20.88
CA TYR A 142 13.58 13.56 -21.33
C TYR A 142 14.02 15.01 -21.54
N TYR A 143 14.73 15.61 -20.59
CA TYR A 143 15.21 16.98 -20.70
C TYR A 143 16.25 17.14 -21.82
N ILE A 144 17.11 16.16 -22.03
CA ILE A 144 18.14 16.21 -23.09
C ILE A 144 17.49 16.01 -24.47
N ASP A 145 16.53 15.09 -24.62
CA ASP A 145 15.90 14.78 -25.92
C ASP A 145 14.79 15.81 -26.30
N SER A 146 14.28 16.62 -25.36
CA SER A 146 13.16 17.56 -25.62
C SER A 146 13.60 19.00 -25.98
N GLU A 147 14.77 19.18 -26.55
CA GLU A 147 15.29 20.49 -27.02
C GLU A 147 15.37 21.59 -25.93
N HIS A 148 15.30 21.21 -24.68
CA HIS A 148 15.60 22.14 -23.61
C HIS A 148 17.10 22.32 -23.59
N GLU A 149 17.58 23.54 -23.88
CA GLU A 149 18.97 23.96 -24.00
C GLU A 149 19.83 23.76 -22.75
N LEU A 150 19.82 22.57 -22.20
CA LEU A 150 20.66 22.21 -21.04
C LEU A 150 22.00 21.73 -21.60
N GLU A 151 23.01 22.55 -21.39
CA GLU A 151 24.35 22.41 -21.97
C GLU A 151 25.12 21.17 -21.50
N SER A 152 24.70 20.54 -20.38
CA SER A 152 25.39 19.39 -19.78
C SER A 152 24.48 18.50 -18.94
N VAL A 153 24.93 17.28 -18.66
CA VAL A 153 24.26 16.34 -17.72
C VAL A 153 24.20 16.93 -16.31
N ASP A 154 25.24 17.64 -15.88
CA ASP A 154 25.26 18.30 -14.56
C ASP A 154 24.17 19.37 -14.43
N ALA A 155 24.07 20.26 -15.43
CA ALA A 155 23.03 21.30 -15.46
C ALA A 155 21.63 20.67 -15.46
N THR A 156 21.45 19.55 -16.13
CA THR A 156 20.17 18.81 -16.13
C THR A 156 19.85 18.23 -14.75
N ILE A 157 20.83 17.63 -14.09
CA ILE A 157 20.65 17.10 -12.73
C ILE A 157 20.33 18.23 -11.75
N GLU A 158 21.05 19.34 -11.81
CA GLU A 158 20.81 20.50 -10.96
C GLU A 158 19.40 21.08 -11.18
N HIS A 159 18.97 21.22 -12.44
CA HIS A 159 17.61 21.66 -12.77
C HIS A 159 16.54 20.73 -12.20
N ILE A 160 16.74 19.40 -12.30
CA ILE A 160 15.83 18.42 -11.72
C ILE A 160 15.80 18.56 -10.18
N ASP A 161 16.97 18.66 -9.54
CA ASP A 161 17.05 18.81 -8.08
C ASP A 161 16.37 20.08 -7.58
N GLN A 162 16.57 21.21 -8.26
CA GLN A 162 15.89 22.47 -7.96
C GLN A 162 14.36 22.35 -8.15
N THR A 163 13.93 21.65 -9.20
CA THR A 163 12.51 21.43 -9.46
C THR A 163 11.88 20.52 -8.41
N VAL A 164 12.56 19.42 -8.08
CA VAL A 164 12.13 18.51 -6.99
C VAL A 164 12.08 19.26 -5.67
N GLY A 165 13.10 20.04 -5.32
CA GLY A 165 13.11 20.85 -4.10
C GLY A 165 11.95 21.84 -4.03
N ARG A 166 11.61 22.52 -5.13
CA ARG A 166 10.43 23.41 -5.20
C ARG A 166 9.11 22.65 -4.98
N LEU A 167 8.95 21.49 -5.60
CA LEU A 167 7.76 20.65 -5.45
C LEU A 167 7.64 20.10 -4.03
N GLN A 168 8.74 19.70 -3.42
CA GLN A 168 8.76 19.24 -2.03
C GLN A 168 8.36 20.37 -1.09
N LYS A 169 8.94 21.55 -1.22
CA LYS A 169 8.57 22.73 -0.43
C LYS A 169 7.09 23.06 -0.57
N ALA A 170 6.56 23.11 -1.78
CA ALA A 170 5.14 23.32 -2.04
C ALA A 170 4.26 22.23 -1.40
N GLY A 171 4.71 20.96 -1.43
CA GLY A 171 4.05 19.85 -0.75
C GLY A 171 3.99 20.02 0.75
N VAL A 172 5.10 20.42 1.39
CA VAL A 172 5.15 20.68 2.84
C VAL A 172 4.24 21.84 3.23
N GLU A 173 4.28 22.95 2.51
CA GLU A 173 3.39 24.11 2.75
C GLU A 173 1.91 23.73 2.63
N LYS A 174 1.59 22.90 1.64
CA LYS A 174 0.24 22.39 1.43
C LYS A 174 -0.19 21.43 2.56
N PHE A 175 0.71 20.52 2.99
CA PHE A 175 0.47 19.65 4.14
C PHE A 175 0.13 20.46 5.38
N GLN A 176 0.95 21.45 5.72
CA GLN A 176 0.71 22.31 6.88
C GLN A 176 -0.62 23.04 6.77
N ARG A 177 -0.96 23.56 5.58
CA ARG A 177 -2.25 24.22 5.34
C ARG A 177 -3.42 23.27 5.58
N TYR A 178 -3.38 22.02 5.03
CA TYR A 178 -4.45 21.06 5.20
C TYR A 178 -4.57 20.56 6.64
N ALA A 179 -3.45 20.35 7.31
CA ALA A 179 -3.43 19.96 8.71
C ALA A 179 -4.05 21.01 9.64
N ARG A 180 -4.04 22.31 9.24
CA ARG A 180 -4.72 23.38 10.00
C ARG A 180 -6.24 23.34 9.86
N LEU A 181 -6.77 22.72 8.81
CA LEU A 181 -8.21 22.68 8.53
C LEU A 181 -8.95 21.59 9.28
N THR A 182 -8.24 20.69 9.97
CA THR A 182 -8.84 19.57 10.71
C THR A 182 -8.08 19.26 12.00
N ASN A 183 -8.80 18.69 12.95
CA ASN A 183 -8.28 18.11 14.19
C ASN A 183 -8.79 16.67 14.35
N GLN A 184 -9.23 16.05 13.25
CA GLN A 184 -9.76 14.69 13.23
C GLN A 184 -8.96 13.83 12.25
N VAL A 185 -8.70 12.59 12.65
CA VAL A 185 -8.03 11.60 11.83
C VAL A 185 -8.67 10.23 12.01
N ILE A 186 -8.90 9.55 10.92
CA ILE A 186 -9.23 8.13 10.91
C ILE A 186 -7.90 7.39 10.99
N LEU A 187 -7.68 6.70 12.10
CA LEU A 187 -6.51 5.88 12.34
C LEU A 187 -6.87 4.42 12.12
N SER A 188 -6.17 3.79 11.20
CA SER A 188 -6.33 2.37 10.87
C SER A 188 -5.14 1.56 11.38
N SER A 189 -5.41 0.44 12.01
CA SER A 189 -4.43 -0.50 12.58
C SER A 189 -4.82 -1.94 12.28
N ILE A 190 -3.97 -2.89 12.62
CA ILE A 190 -4.26 -4.32 12.50
C ILE A 190 -4.42 -4.89 13.92
N ARG A 191 -5.53 -5.52 14.17
CA ARG A 191 -5.82 -6.22 15.43
C ARG A 191 -4.98 -7.50 15.55
N SER A 192 -4.88 -8.04 16.76
CA SER A 192 -4.19 -9.31 17.03
C SER A 192 -4.74 -10.51 16.25
N ASP A 193 -6.03 -10.47 15.86
CA ASP A 193 -6.67 -11.48 15.01
C ASP A 193 -6.41 -11.26 13.49
N GLY A 194 -5.57 -10.28 13.12
CA GLY A 194 -5.20 -9.97 11.73
C GLY A 194 -6.25 -9.15 10.98
N LYS A 195 -7.34 -8.74 11.62
CA LYS A 195 -8.37 -7.92 10.97
C LYS A 195 -8.04 -6.43 11.07
N PRO A 196 -8.41 -5.62 10.06
CA PRO A 196 -8.28 -4.18 10.14
C PRO A 196 -9.24 -3.60 11.18
N SER A 197 -8.78 -2.56 11.86
CA SER A 197 -9.55 -1.75 12.79
C SER A 197 -9.36 -0.28 12.43
N SER A 198 -10.45 0.48 12.33
CA SER A 198 -10.38 1.90 12.02
C SER A 198 -11.23 2.68 13.01
N ARG A 199 -10.73 3.84 13.43
CA ARG A 199 -11.40 4.70 14.41
C ARG A 199 -11.12 6.15 14.14
N LEU A 200 -12.11 7.00 14.41
CA LEU A 200 -11.93 8.44 14.40
C LEU A 200 -11.29 8.87 15.71
N MET A 201 -10.20 9.61 15.61
CA MET A 201 -9.51 10.19 16.77
C MET A 201 -9.37 11.71 16.61
N ARG A 202 -9.31 12.42 17.74
CA ARG A 202 -8.90 13.81 17.78
C ARG A 202 -7.39 13.87 17.89
N PHE A 203 -6.80 14.89 17.26
CA PHE A 203 -5.37 15.15 17.38
C PHE A 203 -5.07 16.63 17.53
N VAL A 204 -3.92 16.91 18.11
CA VAL A 204 -3.30 18.23 18.14
C VAL A 204 -1.93 18.16 17.49
N LYS A 205 -1.51 19.26 16.88
CA LYS A 205 -0.21 19.39 16.22
C LYS A 205 0.80 19.95 17.20
N VAL A 206 2.00 19.40 17.17
CA VAL A 206 3.14 19.99 17.92
C VAL A 206 3.62 21.24 17.16
N PRO A 207 3.68 22.43 17.78
CA PRO A 207 4.00 23.68 17.08
C PRO A 207 5.29 23.63 16.27
N ASP A 208 6.38 23.13 16.86
CA ASP A 208 7.71 23.09 16.24
C ASP A 208 7.94 21.85 15.38
N ARG A 209 7.00 20.91 15.37
CA ARG A 209 7.02 19.67 14.60
C ARG A 209 5.66 19.40 13.98
N PRO A 210 5.26 20.13 12.92
CA PRO A 210 3.90 20.09 12.35
C PRO A 210 3.50 18.73 11.75
N ASN A 211 4.46 17.85 11.49
CA ASN A 211 4.26 16.45 11.08
C ASN A 211 4.10 15.50 12.28
N VAL A 212 4.18 15.99 13.52
CA VAL A 212 3.93 15.21 14.74
C VAL A 212 2.59 15.60 15.32
N TRP A 213 1.71 14.62 15.43
CA TRP A 213 0.36 14.76 15.96
C TRP A 213 0.22 14.00 17.26
N LEU A 214 -0.31 14.65 18.29
CA LEU A 214 -0.59 14.00 19.57
C LEU A 214 -2.06 13.60 19.63
N MET A 215 -2.30 12.39 20.12
CA MET A 215 -3.62 11.82 20.34
C MET A 215 -3.68 11.20 21.72
N ALA A 216 -4.79 11.34 22.42
CA ALA A 216 -4.97 10.75 23.75
C ALA A 216 -5.98 9.61 23.75
N SER A 217 -5.83 8.72 24.71
CA SER A 217 -6.68 7.54 24.87
C SER A 217 -6.67 7.04 26.29
N ALA A 218 -7.84 6.65 26.81
CA ALA A 218 -7.97 5.95 28.07
C ALA A 218 -7.11 4.66 28.10
N PRO A 219 -6.45 4.35 29.22
CA PRO A 219 -5.44 3.28 29.32
C PRO A 219 -6.01 1.87 29.05
N ASP A 220 -7.26 1.62 29.43
CA ASP A 220 -7.87 0.29 29.39
C ASP A 220 -8.56 -0.03 28.06
N THR A 221 -8.19 0.67 26.99
CA THR A 221 -8.81 0.44 25.68
C THR A 221 -8.00 -0.53 24.82
N PRO A 222 -8.66 -1.45 24.06
CA PRO A 222 -7.97 -2.39 23.18
C PRO A 222 -7.05 -1.72 22.16
N LYS A 223 -7.31 -0.46 21.80
CA LYS A 223 -6.52 0.31 20.84
C LYS A 223 -5.08 0.54 21.30
N ILE A 224 -4.82 0.57 22.62
CA ILE A 224 -3.46 0.74 23.17
C ILE A 224 -2.54 -0.36 22.64
N ALA A 225 -2.93 -1.62 22.80
CA ALA A 225 -2.16 -2.76 22.31
C ALA A 225 -2.02 -2.76 20.80
N GLU A 226 -3.06 -2.37 20.05
CA GLU A 226 -3.04 -2.29 18.60
C GLU A 226 -2.06 -1.22 18.12
N LEU A 227 -2.07 -0.03 18.71
CA LEU A 227 -1.20 1.09 18.32
C LEU A 227 0.27 0.85 18.67
N THR A 228 0.52 0.11 19.74
CA THR A 228 1.90 -0.21 20.16
C THR A 228 2.55 -1.28 19.26
N ASN A 229 1.77 -2.22 18.71
CA ASN A 229 2.30 -3.44 18.11
C ASN A 229 1.99 -3.60 16.61
N SER A 230 1.30 -2.66 15.97
CA SER A 230 0.93 -2.81 14.56
C SER A 230 1.34 -1.62 13.69
N ALA A 231 1.48 -1.90 12.40
CA ALA A 231 1.57 -0.82 11.41
C ALA A 231 0.26 -0.02 11.38
N VAL A 232 0.37 1.29 11.24
CA VAL A 232 -0.76 2.20 11.19
C VAL A 232 -0.83 2.95 9.86
N ALA A 233 -2.04 3.35 9.49
CA ALA A 233 -2.30 4.26 8.39
C ALA A 233 -3.29 5.31 8.84
N ILE A 234 -3.22 6.49 8.22
CA ILE A 234 -4.07 7.63 8.55
C ILE A 234 -4.83 8.14 7.32
N PHE A 235 -6.01 8.68 7.60
CA PHE A 235 -6.81 9.43 6.65
C PHE A 235 -7.58 10.52 7.39
N THR A 236 -7.44 11.79 6.98
CA THR A 236 -8.27 12.86 7.56
C THR A 236 -9.62 12.91 6.85
N PRO A 237 -10.74 13.11 7.58
CA PRO A 237 -12.01 13.38 6.95
C PRO A 237 -11.89 14.56 5.97
N PRO A 238 -12.59 14.53 4.82
CA PRO A 238 -12.57 15.63 3.87
C PRO A 238 -13.03 16.93 4.52
N THR A 239 -12.32 18.02 4.28
CA THR A 239 -12.76 19.36 4.62
C THR A 239 -13.88 19.81 3.69
N ARG A 240 -14.47 20.98 3.93
CA ARG A 240 -15.48 21.57 3.05
C ARG A 240 -15.01 21.66 1.59
N ASP A 241 -13.71 21.94 1.38
CA ASP A 241 -13.10 22.06 0.04
C ASP A 241 -12.56 20.73 -0.48
N GLY A 242 -12.91 19.61 0.16
CA GLY A 242 -12.48 18.27 -0.19
C GLY A 242 -11.02 17.95 0.14
N ALA A 243 -10.32 18.83 0.88
CA ALA A 243 -8.94 18.59 1.25
C ALA A 243 -8.81 17.42 2.24
N THR A 244 -7.92 16.47 1.91
CA THR A 244 -7.61 15.30 2.74
C THR A 244 -6.12 15.08 2.84
N ILE A 245 -5.69 14.48 3.94
CA ILE A 245 -4.34 13.96 4.16
C ILE A 245 -4.45 12.46 4.37
N SER A 246 -3.70 11.69 3.61
CA SER A 246 -3.61 10.23 3.81
C SER A 246 -2.15 9.78 3.82
N SER A 247 -1.84 8.81 4.68
CA SER A 247 -0.50 8.23 4.75
C SER A 247 -0.53 6.81 5.31
N ASN A 248 0.34 5.97 4.77
CA ASN A 248 0.76 4.69 5.32
C ASN A 248 2.26 4.68 5.70
N ASN A 249 2.92 5.85 5.58
CA ASN A 249 4.31 6.06 5.99
C ASN A 249 4.33 6.93 7.24
N VAL A 250 3.89 6.34 8.33
CA VAL A 250 3.79 6.97 9.64
C VAL A 250 4.41 6.06 10.69
N SER A 251 4.93 6.66 11.75
CA SER A 251 5.30 5.96 12.98
C SER A 251 4.47 6.46 14.14
N ILE A 252 4.13 5.56 15.07
CA ILE A 252 3.40 5.90 16.27
C ILE A 252 4.13 5.33 17.48
N VAL A 253 4.30 6.15 18.50
CA VAL A 253 4.92 5.75 19.76
C VAL A 253 4.11 6.29 20.93
N GLN A 254 4.09 5.57 22.04
CA GLN A 254 3.54 6.09 23.28
C GLN A 254 4.47 7.14 23.85
N ALA A 255 3.95 8.33 24.13
CA ALA A 255 4.71 9.41 24.74
C ALA A 255 5.11 9.04 26.19
N PRO A 256 6.25 9.54 26.68
CA PRO A 256 6.69 9.29 28.06
C PRO A 256 5.92 10.14 29.10
N TYR A 257 4.92 10.90 28.68
CA TYR A 257 4.07 11.77 29.50
C TYR A 257 2.58 11.47 29.31
N ARG A 258 1.74 12.02 30.15
CA ARG A 258 0.29 11.89 30.15
C ARG A 258 -0.38 13.12 29.58
N LEU A 259 -1.71 13.06 29.40
CA LEU A 259 -2.49 14.15 28.81
C LEU A 259 -2.37 15.45 29.61
N GLU A 260 -2.23 15.38 30.94
CA GLU A 260 -2.04 16.55 31.80
C GLU A 260 -0.88 17.46 31.37
N ALA A 261 0.21 16.86 30.83
CA ALA A 261 1.40 17.60 30.40
C ALA A 261 1.20 18.40 29.09
N VAL A 262 0.14 18.13 28.34
CA VAL A 262 -0.13 18.72 27.02
C VAL A 262 -1.56 19.26 26.89
N THR A 263 -2.24 19.47 28.02
CA THR A 263 -3.63 19.98 28.07
C THR A 263 -3.78 21.30 27.34
N ASP A 264 -2.79 22.19 27.41
CA ASP A 264 -2.85 23.49 26.74
C ASP A 264 -2.95 23.34 25.21
N LEU A 265 -2.18 22.40 24.62
CA LEU A 265 -2.28 22.13 23.18
C LEU A 265 -3.65 21.62 22.79
N PHE A 266 -4.28 20.75 23.63
CA PHE A 266 -5.62 20.24 23.36
C PHE A 266 -6.66 21.34 23.54
N ARG A 267 -6.54 22.18 24.57
CA ARG A 267 -7.45 23.31 24.82
C ARG A 267 -7.45 24.30 23.65
N ASP A 268 -6.25 24.60 23.15
CA ASP A 268 -6.08 25.57 22.07
C ASP A 268 -6.54 25.06 20.70
N GLN A 269 -6.36 23.78 20.42
CA GLN A 269 -6.59 23.23 19.07
C GLN A 269 -7.89 22.43 18.93
N VAL A 270 -8.45 21.88 20.01
CA VAL A 270 -9.63 21.02 19.98
C VAL A 270 -10.65 21.51 21.01
N HIS A 271 -11.50 22.44 20.57
CA HIS A 271 -12.53 23.01 21.43
C HIS A 271 -13.42 21.92 22.07
N GLY A 272 -13.64 22.00 23.38
CA GLY A 272 -14.50 21.10 24.11
C GLY A 272 -13.94 19.68 24.35
N TYR A 273 -12.71 19.37 23.93
CA TYR A 273 -12.16 18.02 24.07
C TYR A 273 -11.95 17.62 25.54
N LEU A 274 -11.55 18.58 26.36
CA LEU A 274 -11.26 18.34 27.78
C LEU A 274 -12.50 18.56 28.68
N ASP A 275 -13.62 19.01 28.08
CA ASP A 275 -14.83 19.28 28.87
C ASP A 275 -15.36 17.98 29.50
N GLY A 276 -15.53 18.01 30.82
CA GLY A 276 -16.01 16.85 31.59
C GLY A 276 -14.96 15.82 31.95
N MET A 277 -13.69 16.03 31.61
CA MET A 277 -12.57 15.20 32.08
C MET A 277 -12.18 15.65 33.51
N SER A 278 -12.01 14.69 34.41
CA SER A 278 -11.47 14.92 35.74
C SER A 278 -9.95 15.07 35.74
N GLU A 279 -9.37 15.55 36.82
CA GLU A 279 -7.91 15.58 37.01
C GLU A 279 -7.31 14.16 36.94
N GLU A 280 -8.02 13.16 37.45
CA GLU A 280 -7.63 11.76 37.38
C GLU A 280 -7.61 11.25 35.92
N ASP A 281 -8.60 11.61 35.10
CA ASP A 281 -8.62 11.30 33.67
C ASP A 281 -7.40 11.90 32.96
N LEU A 282 -7.10 13.16 33.22
CA LEU A 282 -5.94 13.85 32.63
C LEU A 282 -4.61 13.20 33.02
N ALA A 283 -4.48 12.73 34.27
CA ALA A 283 -3.29 12.08 34.78
C ALA A 283 -3.11 10.63 34.28
N THR A 284 -4.18 9.97 33.87
CA THR A 284 -4.16 8.56 33.45
C THR A 284 -4.17 8.36 31.94
N GLU A 285 -4.76 9.30 31.17
CA GLU A 285 -4.86 9.21 29.70
C GLU A 285 -3.46 9.09 29.06
N ILE A 286 -3.34 8.07 28.20
CA ILE A 286 -2.10 7.79 27.45
C ILE A 286 -2.04 8.67 26.22
N VAL A 287 -0.92 9.36 26.04
CA VAL A 287 -0.65 10.15 24.84
C VAL A 287 0.18 9.34 23.86
N PHE A 288 -0.20 9.39 22.59
CA PHE A 288 0.56 8.86 21.47
C PHE A 288 1.09 9.98 20.60
N GLU A 289 2.37 9.89 20.23
CA GLU A 289 2.98 10.70 19.19
C GLU A 289 2.90 9.95 17.85
N LEU A 290 2.16 10.49 16.90
CA LEU A 290 2.12 10.04 15.52
C LEU A 290 3.01 10.93 14.68
N THR A 291 4.09 10.38 14.11
CA THR A 291 4.98 11.08 13.19
C THR A 291 4.66 10.69 11.76
N ILE A 292 4.41 11.68 10.90
CA ILE A 292 4.11 11.51 9.49
C ILE A 292 5.39 11.77 8.69
N HIS A 293 5.89 10.77 7.97
CA HIS A 293 7.12 10.87 7.17
C HIS A 293 6.85 11.28 5.73
N SER A 294 5.70 10.91 5.20
CA SER A 294 5.19 11.39 3.92
C SER A 294 3.68 11.28 3.88
N ALA A 295 3.03 12.12 3.11
CA ALA A 295 1.57 12.12 3.00
C ALA A 295 1.12 12.44 1.58
N LYS A 296 0.07 11.77 1.14
CA LYS A 296 -0.69 12.14 -0.03
C LYS A 296 -1.71 13.21 0.36
N LEU A 297 -1.77 14.27 -0.43
CA LEU A 297 -2.62 15.43 -0.23
C LEU A 297 -3.56 15.52 -1.41
N ASP A 298 -4.85 15.32 -1.18
CA ASP A 298 -5.86 15.30 -2.21
C ASP A 298 -6.91 16.40 -2.01
N THR A 299 -7.41 16.92 -3.10
CA THR A 299 -8.69 17.64 -3.21
C THR A 299 -9.49 17.02 -4.35
N TRP A 300 -10.63 17.59 -4.67
CA TRP A 300 -11.44 17.15 -5.82
C TRP A 300 -10.68 17.21 -7.16
N THR A 301 -9.74 18.15 -7.30
CA THR A 301 -9.10 18.48 -8.58
C THR A 301 -7.58 18.39 -8.55
N ASP A 302 -6.99 18.19 -7.39
CA ASP A 302 -5.53 18.25 -7.23
C ASP A 302 -5.01 17.14 -6.31
N HIS A 303 -3.88 16.56 -6.71
CA HIS A 303 -3.19 15.49 -6.02
C HIS A 303 -1.70 15.84 -5.89
N SER A 304 -1.18 15.79 -4.69
CA SER A 304 0.24 16.04 -4.44
C SER A 304 0.78 15.15 -3.33
N LEU A 305 2.11 15.07 -3.24
CA LEU A 305 2.83 14.33 -2.21
C LEU A 305 3.65 15.33 -1.38
N ALA A 306 3.57 15.20 -0.06
CA ALA A 306 4.50 15.83 0.87
C ALA A 306 5.47 14.78 1.40
N VAL A 307 6.77 15.07 1.35
CA VAL A 307 7.82 14.34 2.05
C VAL A 307 8.31 15.23 3.17
N LEU A 308 8.36 14.72 4.39
CA LEU A 308 8.57 15.49 5.61
C LEU A 308 9.84 14.99 6.28
N ASP A 309 10.72 15.88 6.68
CA ASP A 309 11.85 15.56 7.54
C ASP A 309 11.41 15.37 9.01
N GLU A 310 12.35 15.11 9.91
CA GLU A 310 12.04 14.91 11.33
C GLU A 310 11.41 16.15 11.98
N LYS A 311 11.65 17.34 11.43
CA LYS A 311 11.06 18.61 11.90
C LYS A 311 9.76 18.97 11.18
N GLY A 312 9.37 18.23 10.15
CA GLY A 312 8.20 18.53 9.33
C GLY A 312 8.45 19.58 8.25
N TYR A 313 9.70 19.90 8.01
CA TYR A 313 10.18 20.81 6.98
C TYR A 313 11.19 20.10 6.10
N LEU A 314 11.29 20.52 4.86
CA LEU A 314 12.41 20.22 3.95
C LEU A 314 13.19 21.50 3.70
#